data_68043ea2e4ecee29b7f946a65d699caa
#
_entry.id   68043ea2e4ecee29b7f946a65d699caa
#
_cell.length_a   1.000
_cell.length_b   1.000
_cell.length_c   1.000
_cell.angle_alpha   90.00
_cell.angle_beta   90.00
_cell.angle_gamma   90.00
#
_symmetry.space_group_name_H-M   'P 1'
#
loop_
_entity.id
_entity.type
_entity.pdbx_description
1 polymer ?
#
loop_
_entity_poly.entity_id
_entity_poly.type
_entity_poly.pdbx_seq_one_letter_code
_entity_poly.pdbx_strand_id
1 'polypeptide(L)'
;MLKLLTKRDQHDPSYNEMLRGRARVFRDRMNWNVDVIDGKEFDLYDRSGDPLYLISLNDTGNVVGSLRVLPTTGPTMLKDDFAPMFRGPVDIESPTVWECTRFCVHAGLDDKMPKPRNIALQLLCGLCDLAHEFNIEGIIGVYELPMQAVYKRLGWSPRLISLSWPRFGKICCGMWDVNPTIRDHLCNRVKTCGLETLAFQYSLHNDKSVRKNARVSRVG
;
A
#
# COMPACT_ATOMS: atom_id res chain seq x y z
N MET A 1 15.00 -3.69 -4.21
CA MET A 1 14.71 -4.59 -3.06
C MET A 1 13.46 -4.10 -2.33
N LEU A 2 12.63 -4.99 -1.78
CA LEU A 2 11.51 -4.58 -0.91
C LEU A 2 11.84 -4.82 0.57
N LYS A 3 11.27 -3.98 1.45
CA LYS A 3 11.42 -4.09 2.90
C LYS A 3 10.07 -3.81 3.56
N LEU A 4 9.73 -4.59 4.59
CA LEU A 4 8.56 -4.33 5.44
C LEU A 4 9.02 -3.55 6.67
N LEU A 5 8.22 -2.56 7.03
CA LEU A 5 8.40 -1.79 8.24
C LEU A 5 7.09 -1.82 9.03
N THR A 6 7.23 -1.69 10.33
CA THR A 6 6.15 -1.54 11.29
C THR A 6 6.35 -0.25 12.09
N LYS A 7 5.42 0.06 12.93
CA LYS A 7 5.54 1.17 13.88
C LYS A 7 6.75 1.07 14.82
N ARG A 8 7.29 -0.14 15.01
CA ARG A 8 8.48 -0.37 15.86
C ARG A 8 9.78 0.04 15.19
N ASP A 9 9.75 0.18 13.85
CA ASP A 9 10.92 0.52 13.04
C ASP A 9 11.15 2.04 12.92
N GLN A 10 10.61 2.86 13.83
CA GLN A 10 10.73 4.33 13.81
C GLN A 10 12.19 4.83 13.86
N HIS A 11 13.10 4.01 14.40
CA HIS A 11 14.54 4.31 14.45
C HIS A 11 15.28 3.90 13.18
N ASP A 12 14.65 3.13 12.28
CA ASP A 12 15.22 2.78 10.98
C ASP A 12 15.24 4.03 10.08
N PRO A 13 16.37 4.39 9.48
CA PRO A 13 16.46 5.54 8.58
C PRO A 13 15.42 5.49 7.45
N SER A 14 15.14 4.29 6.91
CA SER A 14 14.16 4.10 5.83
C SER A 14 12.74 4.47 6.25
N TYR A 15 12.38 4.35 7.54
CA TYR A 15 11.07 4.78 8.05
C TYR A 15 10.88 6.29 7.89
N ASN A 16 11.86 7.08 8.33
CA ASN A 16 11.81 8.53 8.18
C ASN A 16 11.90 8.98 6.72
N GLU A 17 12.67 8.27 5.89
CA GLU A 17 12.78 8.56 4.46
C GLU A 17 11.47 8.28 3.74
N MET A 18 10.77 7.19 4.06
CA MET A 18 9.43 6.88 3.57
C MET A 18 8.45 8.03 3.86
N LEU A 19 8.40 8.52 5.11
CA LEU A 19 7.51 9.61 5.50
C LEU A 19 7.82 10.92 4.76
N ARG A 20 9.10 11.22 4.53
CA ARG A 20 9.51 12.37 3.69
C ARG A 20 9.13 12.17 2.22
N GLY A 21 9.26 10.95 1.71
CA GLY A 21 8.82 10.59 0.37
C GLY A 21 7.31 10.80 0.19
N ARG A 22 6.50 10.41 1.18
CA ARG A 22 5.05 10.64 1.21
C ARG A 22 4.74 12.15 1.18
N ALA A 23 5.42 12.96 1.97
CA ALA A 23 5.23 14.43 1.98
C ALA A 23 5.50 15.04 0.59
N ARG A 24 6.62 14.67 -0.05
CA ARG A 24 6.95 15.12 -1.42
C ARG A 24 5.89 14.73 -2.43
N VAL A 25 5.29 13.54 -2.30
CA VAL A 25 4.27 13.08 -3.24
C VAL A 25 2.92 13.73 -2.94
N PHE A 26 2.40 13.59 -1.74
CA PHE A 26 1.01 13.97 -1.46
C PHE A 26 0.85 15.47 -1.27
N ARG A 27 1.74 16.14 -0.54
CA ARG A 27 1.70 17.59 -0.38
C ARG A 27 2.26 18.33 -1.59
N ASP A 28 3.54 18.05 -1.95
CA ASP A 28 4.27 18.94 -2.87
C ASP A 28 3.89 18.69 -4.34
N ARG A 29 3.69 17.41 -4.75
CA ARG A 29 3.36 17.06 -6.13
C ARG A 29 1.85 17.02 -6.41
N MET A 30 1.06 16.43 -5.50
CA MET A 30 -0.37 16.25 -5.68
C MET A 30 -1.20 17.37 -5.05
N ASN A 31 -0.57 18.25 -4.27
CA ASN A 31 -1.21 19.36 -3.57
C ASN A 31 -2.40 18.91 -2.69
N TRP A 32 -2.27 17.76 -2.06
CA TRP A 32 -3.27 17.27 -1.11
C TRP A 32 -3.10 17.96 0.25
N ASN A 33 -4.23 18.22 0.91
CA ASN A 33 -4.23 18.71 2.29
C ASN A 33 -3.90 17.56 3.25
N VAL A 34 -2.62 17.35 3.53
CA VAL A 34 -2.11 16.31 4.43
C VAL A 34 -1.24 16.93 5.52
N ASP A 35 -1.25 16.33 6.71
CA ASP A 35 -0.44 16.78 7.82
C ASP A 35 1.05 16.50 7.57
N VAL A 36 1.87 17.55 7.58
CA VAL A 36 3.32 17.44 7.41
C VAL A 36 4.02 18.17 8.55
N ILE A 37 4.80 17.42 9.33
CA ILE A 37 5.59 17.92 10.46
C ILE A 37 7.07 17.57 10.19
N ASP A 38 7.97 18.54 10.25
CA ASP A 38 9.41 18.38 10.00
C ASP A 38 9.70 17.69 8.65
N GLY A 39 8.91 18.03 7.62
CA GLY A 39 9.04 17.46 6.28
C GLY A 39 8.54 16.02 6.12
N LYS A 40 7.85 15.47 7.12
CA LYS A 40 7.30 14.10 7.14
C LYS A 40 5.78 14.15 7.12
N GLU A 41 5.16 13.43 6.21
CA GLU A 41 3.71 13.22 6.21
C GLU A 41 3.37 12.08 7.17
N PHE A 42 2.50 12.35 8.14
CA PHE A 42 2.20 11.45 9.23
C PHE A 42 0.78 11.70 9.76
N ASP A 43 -0.12 10.76 9.59
CA ASP A 43 -1.53 10.89 9.93
C ASP A 43 -1.95 10.13 11.20
N LEU A 44 -3.25 10.16 11.51
CA LEU A 44 -3.84 9.47 12.66
C LEU A 44 -3.62 7.96 12.60
N TYR A 45 -3.68 7.35 11.41
CA TYR A 45 -3.55 5.90 11.24
C TYR A 45 -2.11 5.42 11.43
N ASP A 46 -1.13 6.29 11.21
CA ASP A 46 0.27 6.03 11.57
C ASP A 46 0.47 6.08 13.10
N ARG A 47 -0.31 6.93 13.82
CA ARG A 47 -0.19 7.13 15.29
C ARG A 47 -0.90 6.06 16.09
N SER A 48 -2.18 5.83 15.80
CA SER A 48 -3.08 5.01 16.61
C SER A 48 -3.27 3.59 16.10
N GLY A 49 -3.01 3.35 14.79
CA GLY A 49 -3.12 2.03 14.18
C GLY A 49 -1.89 1.14 14.41
N ASP A 50 -1.97 -0.08 13.89
CA ASP A 50 -0.85 -1.00 13.73
C ASP A 50 -0.57 -1.21 12.22
N PRO A 51 -0.15 -0.15 11.51
CA PRO A 51 0.08 -0.23 10.08
C PRO A 51 1.30 -1.08 9.75
N LEU A 52 1.21 -1.76 8.60
CA LEU A 52 2.36 -2.32 7.92
C LEU A 52 2.74 -1.37 6.76
N TYR A 53 4.03 -1.15 6.56
CA TYR A 53 4.53 -0.37 5.44
C TYR A 53 5.40 -1.24 4.57
N LEU A 54 5.06 -1.34 3.30
CA LEU A 54 5.92 -1.96 2.31
C LEU A 54 6.66 -0.86 1.56
N ILE A 55 7.99 -0.89 1.58
CA ILE A 55 8.83 0.08 0.90
C ILE A 55 9.68 -0.58 -0.17
N SER A 56 9.91 0.14 -1.27
CA SER A 56 10.85 -0.24 -2.31
C SER A 56 12.13 0.57 -2.16
N LEU A 57 13.26 -0.13 -2.14
CA LEU A 57 14.60 0.44 -2.06
C LEU A 57 15.30 0.30 -3.43
N ASN A 58 16.05 1.32 -3.82
CA ASN A 58 16.97 1.25 -4.96
C ASN A 58 18.29 0.54 -4.57
N ASP A 59 19.22 0.46 -5.51
CA ASP A 59 20.51 -0.23 -5.32
C ASP A 59 21.43 0.47 -4.31
N THR A 60 21.18 1.76 -4.03
CA THR A 60 21.89 2.53 -3.01
C THR A 60 21.23 2.50 -1.64
N GLY A 61 20.11 1.76 -1.50
CA GLY A 61 19.36 1.62 -0.24
C GLY A 61 18.37 2.75 0.05
N ASN A 62 18.18 3.70 -0.88
CA ASN A 62 17.22 4.79 -0.71
C ASN A 62 15.78 4.34 -1.01
N VAL A 63 14.82 4.89 -0.27
CA VAL A 63 13.39 4.60 -0.47
C VAL A 63 12.88 5.30 -1.73
N VAL A 64 12.42 4.50 -2.70
CA VAL A 64 11.91 4.98 -4.00
C VAL A 64 10.41 4.83 -4.18
N GLY A 65 9.75 4.15 -3.26
CA GLY A 65 8.30 4.01 -3.24
C GLY A 65 7.82 3.33 -1.97
N SER A 66 6.55 3.51 -1.66
CA SER A 66 5.94 2.92 -0.46
C SER A 66 4.43 2.74 -0.59
N LEU A 67 3.90 1.88 0.25
CA LEU A 67 2.47 1.78 0.55
C LEU A 67 2.28 1.45 2.03
N ARG A 68 1.10 1.75 2.54
CA ARG A 68 0.66 1.40 3.90
C ARG A 68 -0.52 0.44 3.81
N VAL A 69 -0.53 -0.54 4.71
CA VAL A 69 -1.59 -1.52 4.86
C VAL A 69 -2.21 -1.41 6.25
N LEU A 70 -3.53 -1.43 6.31
CA LEU A 70 -4.33 -1.41 7.55
C LEU A 70 -5.29 -2.61 7.54
N PRO A 71 -5.46 -3.33 8.66
CA PRO A 71 -6.51 -4.35 8.78
C PRO A 71 -7.87 -3.67 8.82
N THR A 72 -8.85 -4.16 8.05
CA THR A 72 -10.20 -3.56 8.01
C THR A 72 -11.03 -3.85 9.27
N THR A 73 -10.56 -4.71 10.15
CA THR A 73 -11.15 -4.95 11.47
C THR A 73 -10.84 -3.85 12.51
N GLY A 74 -10.01 -2.89 12.12
CA GLY A 74 -9.67 -1.71 12.91
C GLY A 74 -10.04 -0.41 12.20
N PRO A 75 -9.53 0.74 12.69
CA PRO A 75 -9.69 2.03 12.03
C PRO A 75 -9.06 2.04 10.63
N THR A 76 -9.79 2.53 9.63
CA THR A 76 -9.33 2.65 8.26
C THR A 76 -9.71 4.00 7.67
N MET A 77 -8.90 4.51 6.72
CA MET A 77 -9.23 5.74 6.02
C MET A 77 -10.55 5.61 5.24
N LEU A 78 -10.81 4.43 4.69
CA LEU A 78 -12.03 4.17 3.94
C LEU A 78 -13.27 4.33 4.81
N LYS A 79 -13.26 3.78 6.02
CA LYS A 79 -14.39 3.81 6.96
C LYS A 79 -14.56 5.21 7.57
N ASP A 80 -13.47 5.83 8.01
CA ASP A 80 -13.51 7.03 8.83
C ASP A 80 -13.52 8.31 7.99
N ASP A 81 -12.68 8.37 6.92
CA ASP A 81 -12.49 9.59 6.13
C ASP A 81 -13.25 9.55 4.80
N PHE A 82 -13.26 8.42 4.10
CA PHE A 82 -13.73 8.36 2.71
C PHE A 82 -15.16 7.85 2.56
N ALA A 83 -15.73 7.12 3.52
CA ALA A 83 -17.07 6.55 3.38
C ALA A 83 -18.15 7.60 2.97
N PRO A 84 -18.16 8.85 3.51
CA PRO A 84 -19.15 9.85 3.12
C PRO A 84 -19.02 10.34 1.67
N MET A 85 -17.91 10.06 1.01
CA MET A 85 -17.68 10.44 -0.38
C MET A 85 -18.40 9.53 -1.37
N PHE A 86 -18.74 8.30 -0.98
CA PHE A 86 -19.25 7.27 -1.88
C PHE A 86 -20.76 7.19 -1.91
N ARG A 87 -21.30 6.70 -3.05
CA ARG A 87 -22.75 6.57 -3.28
C ARG A 87 -23.36 5.33 -2.64
N GLY A 88 -22.54 4.34 -2.33
CA GLY A 88 -22.96 3.08 -1.71
C GLY A 88 -22.07 2.72 -0.55
N PRO A 89 -22.41 1.68 0.21
CA PRO A 89 -21.64 1.24 1.36
C PRO A 89 -20.24 0.80 0.95
N VAL A 90 -19.24 1.25 1.69
CA VAL A 90 -17.82 0.93 1.49
C VAL A 90 -17.14 0.52 2.81
N ASP A 91 -17.90 0.43 3.90
CA ASP A 91 -17.47 0.08 5.25
C ASP A 91 -17.24 -1.43 5.40
N ILE A 92 -16.33 -1.96 4.60
CA ILE A 92 -15.98 -3.38 4.63
C ILE A 92 -15.13 -3.66 5.87
N GLU A 93 -15.66 -4.51 6.75
CA GLU A 93 -14.94 -5.02 7.92
C GLU A 93 -14.81 -6.55 7.77
N SER A 94 -13.60 -7.04 7.61
CA SER A 94 -13.31 -8.47 7.42
C SER A 94 -11.90 -8.82 7.87
N PRO A 95 -11.72 -9.97 8.55
CA PRO A 95 -10.40 -10.45 8.94
C PRO A 95 -9.54 -10.89 7.73
N THR A 96 -10.12 -11.08 6.56
CA THR A 96 -9.43 -11.48 5.34
C THR A 96 -9.28 -10.35 4.32
N VAL A 97 -9.60 -9.10 4.71
CA VAL A 97 -9.45 -7.92 3.86
C VAL A 97 -8.58 -6.87 4.54
N TRP A 98 -7.59 -6.37 3.80
CA TRP A 98 -6.78 -5.22 4.20
C TRP A 98 -7.10 -4.00 3.36
N GLU A 99 -6.99 -2.80 3.97
CA GLU A 99 -6.98 -1.54 3.24
C GLU A 99 -5.55 -1.18 2.84
N CYS A 100 -5.33 -0.90 1.54
CA CYS A 100 -4.09 -0.30 1.05
C CYS A 100 -4.25 1.21 0.87
N THR A 101 -3.40 1.97 1.56
CA THR A 101 -3.37 3.44 1.52
C THR A 101 -1.96 3.95 1.25
N ARG A 102 -1.84 5.24 0.96
CA ARG A 102 -0.53 5.90 0.79
C ARG A 102 0.39 5.22 -0.23
N PHE A 103 -0.21 4.56 -1.23
CA PHE A 103 0.54 3.98 -2.34
C PHE A 103 1.14 5.09 -3.19
N CYS A 104 2.46 5.23 -3.17
CA CYS A 104 3.15 6.27 -3.92
C CYS A 104 4.55 5.85 -4.37
N VAL A 105 4.98 6.45 -5.49
CA VAL A 105 6.32 6.30 -6.03
C VAL A 105 7.05 7.63 -5.80
N HIS A 106 8.17 7.54 -5.08
CA HIS A 106 8.97 8.69 -4.67
C HIS A 106 9.98 9.12 -5.74
N ALA A 107 10.15 8.32 -6.79
CA ALA A 107 11.17 8.53 -7.81
C ALA A 107 11.16 9.96 -8.35
N GLY A 108 12.32 10.60 -8.28
CA GLY A 108 12.60 11.87 -8.92
C GLY A 108 12.84 11.72 -10.43
N LEU A 109 13.20 12.81 -11.09
CA LEU A 109 13.50 12.88 -12.52
C LEU A 109 14.95 12.42 -12.84
N ASP A 110 15.61 11.71 -11.94
CA ASP A 110 16.98 11.23 -12.14
C ASP A 110 16.96 9.96 -13.01
N ASP A 111 17.66 10.01 -14.15
CA ASP A 111 17.75 8.91 -15.13
C ASP A 111 18.37 7.62 -14.54
N LYS A 112 19.06 7.71 -13.41
CA LYS A 112 19.62 6.56 -12.69
C LYS A 112 18.61 5.83 -11.80
N MET A 113 17.40 6.40 -11.64
CA MET A 113 16.36 5.81 -10.81
C MET A 113 15.56 4.74 -11.58
N PRO A 114 15.11 3.67 -10.91
CA PRO A 114 14.22 2.70 -11.56
C PRO A 114 12.97 3.39 -12.09
N LYS A 115 12.50 2.96 -13.28
CA LYS A 115 11.29 3.53 -13.90
C LYS A 115 10.11 3.48 -12.90
N PRO A 116 9.31 4.55 -12.74
CA PRO A 116 8.18 4.58 -11.79
C PRO A 116 7.23 3.39 -11.92
N ARG A 117 7.00 2.93 -13.16
CA ARG A 117 6.18 1.74 -13.44
C ARG A 117 6.76 0.47 -12.80
N ASN A 118 8.07 0.31 -12.78
CA ASN A 118 8.73 -0.86 -12.23
C ASN A 118 8.63 -0.87 -10.70
N ILE A 119 8.81 0.29 -10.07
CA ILE A 119 8.62 0.48 -8.61
C ILE A 119 7.18 0.14 -8.22
N ALA A 120 6.20 0.67 -8.97
CA ALA A 120 4.79 0.39 -8.72
C ALA A 120 4.46 -1.11 -8.88
N LEU A 121 4.98 -1.76 -9.94
CA LEU A 121 4.79 -3.19 -10.15
C LEU A 121 5.41 -4.02 -9.03
N GLN A 122 6.61 -3.66 -8.58
CA GLN A 122 7.30 -4.32 -7.48
C GLN A 122 6.52 -4.20 -6.17
N LEU A 123 6.00 -3.01 -5.85
CA LEU A 123 5.16 -2.79 -4.66
C LEU A 123 3.84 -3.57 -4.71
N LEU A 124 3.17 -3.64 -5.88
CA LEU A 124 1.94 -4.41 -6.03
C LEU A 124 2.18 -5.92 -5.93
N CYS A 125 3.27 -6.42 -6.52
CA CYS A 125 3.67 -7.82 -6.37
C CYS A 125 3.93 -8.15 -4.90
N GLY A 126 4.70 -7.30 -4.22
CA GLY A 126 4.99 -7.48 -2.80
C GLY A 126 3.78 -7.39 -1.90
N LEU A 127 2.83 -6.51 -2.20
CA LEU A 127 1.56 -6.43 -1.48
C LEU A 127 0.75 -7.72 -1.65
N CYS A 128 0.66 -8.24 -2.87
CA CYS A 128 -0.05 -9.49 -3.16
C CYS A 128 0.62 -10.69 -2.46
N ASP A 129 1.95 -10.77 -2.50
CA ASP A 129 2.74 -11.80 -1.83
C ASP A 129 2.52 -11.77 -0.30
N LEU A 130 2.63 -10.57 0.28
CA LEU A 130 2.41 -10.34 1.71
C LEU A 130 0.99 -10.73 2.13
N ALA A 131 -0.02 -10.27 1.38
CA ALA A 131 -1.41 -10.59 1.64
C ALA A 131 -1.67 -12.11 1.57
N HIS A 132 -1.11 -12.79 0.57
CA HIS A 132 -1.23 -14.24 0.44
C HIS A 132 -0.59 -14.99 1.62
N GLU A 133 0.59 -14.57 2.10
CA GLU A 133 1.26 -15.16 3.26
C GLU A 133 0.43 -15.04 4.55
N PHE A 134 -0.34 -13.96 4.68
CA PHE A 134 -1.23 -13.73 5.83
C PHE A 134 -2.66 -14.27 5.64
N ASN A 135 -2.92 -15.03 4.57
CA ASN A 135 -4.26 -15.54 4.22
C ASN A 135 -5.30 -14.42 4.03
N ILE A 136 -4.87 -13.29 3.50
CA ILE A 136 -5.75 -12.19 3.09
C ILE A 136 -6.28 -12.50 1.69
N GLU A 137 -7.58 -12.38 1.51
CA GLU A 137 -8.29 -12.71 0.27
C GLU A 137 -8.56 -11.47 -0.59
N GLY A 138 -8.49 -10.28 0.01
CA GLY A 138 -8.75 -9.04 -0.69
C GLY A 138 -8.01 -7.83 -0.15
N ILE A 139 -7.66 -6.93 -1.07
CA ILE A 139 -7.13 -5.60 -0.74
C ILE A 139 -8.17 -4.58 -1.20
N ILE A 140 -8.65 -3.74 -0.28
CA ILE A 140 -9.53 -2.62 -0.62
C ILE A 140 -8.73 -1.32 -0.65
N GLY A 141 -9.12 -0.38 -1.51
CA GLY A 141 -8.46 0.92 -1.57
C GLY A 141 -9.25 1.96 -2.37
N VAL A 142 -8.87 3.21 -2.15
CA VAL A 142 -9.44 4.39 -2.83
C VAL A 142 -8.45 4.92 -3.85
N TYR A 143 -8.94 5.21 -5.05
CA TYR A 143 -8.11 5.70 -6.15
C TYR A 143 -8.91 6.58 -7.12
N GLU A 144 -8.21 7.44 -7.84
CA GLU A 144 -8.81 8.22 -8.92
C GLU A 144 -9.11 7.34 -10.15
N LEU A 145 -10.24 7.53 -10.81
CA LEU A 145 -10.68 6.70 -11.94
C LEU A 145 -9.62 6.46 -13.03
N PRO A 146 -8.77 7.43 -13.42
CA PRO A 146 -7.71 7.18 -14.39
C PRO A 146 -6.70 6.11 -13.96
N MET A 147 -6.53 5.89 -12.66
CA MET A 147 -5.63 4.86 -12.13
C MET A 147 -6.08 3.44 -12.45
N GLN A 148 -7.36 3.22 -12.75
CA GLN A 148 -7.85 1.91 -13.16
C GLN A 148 -7.12 1.37 -14.41
N ALA A 149 -6.83 2.24 -15.38
CA ALA A 149 -6.06 1.88 -16.56
C ALA A 149 -4.58 1.57 -16.22
N VAL A 150 -4.03 2.23 -15.19
CA VAL A 150 -2.67 1.95 -14.70
C VAL A 150 -2.62 0.56 -14.06
N TYR A 151 -3.54 0.25 -13.14
CA TYR A 151 -3.62 -1.06 -12.49
C TYR A 151 -3.82 -2.19 -13.51
N LYS A 152 -4.68 -1.98 -14.52
CA LYS A 152 -4.86 -2.94 -15.62
C LYS A 152 -3.54 -3.21 -16.36
N ARG A 153 -2.78 -2.16 -16.67
CA ARG A 153 -1.45 -2.29 -17.33
C ARG A 153 -0.40 -2.93 -16.43
N LEU A 154 -0.49 -2.76 -15.12
CA LEU A 154 0.38 -3.41 -14.14
C LEU A 154 0.00 -4.89 -13.93
N GLY A 155 -1.20 -5.32 -14.33
CA GLY A 155 -1.62 -6.72 -14.31
C GLY A 155 -2.43 -7.11 -13.07
N TRP A 156 -2.88 -6.14 -12.26
CA TRP A 156 -3.77 -6.38 -11.12
C TRP A 156 -4.84 -5.30 -11.05
N SER A 157 -5.97 -5.58 -11.67
CA SER A 157 -7.10 -4.65 -11.77
C SER A 157 -8.05 -4.79 -10.60
N PRO A 158 -8.51 -3.69 -9.98
CA PRO A 158 -9.55 -3.76 -8.98
C PRO A 158 -10.93 -4.04 -9.60
N ARG A 159 -11.75 -4.76 -8.88
CA ARG A 159 -13.20 -4.79 -9.08
C ARG A 159 -13.78 -3.54 -8.43
N LEU A 160 -14.54 -2.75 -9.19
CA LEU A 160 -15.17 -1.53 -8.66
C LEU A 160 -16.26 -1.89 -7.65
N ILE A 161 -16.17 -1.32 -6.45
CA ILE A 161 -17.16 -1.44 -5.38
C ILE A 161 -18.11 -0.25 -5.41
N SER A 162 -17.59 0.99 -5.42
CA SER A 162 -18.40 2.20 -5.43
C SER A 162 -17.69 3.35 -6.13
N LEU A 163 -18.50 4.29 -6.64
CA LEU A 163 -18.04 5.58 -7.15
C LEU A 163 -18.42 6.70 -6.19
N SER A 164 -17.59 7.72 -6.11
CA SER A 164 -17.89 8.92 -5.33
C SER A 164 -19.10 9.68 -5.89
N TRP A 165 -19.68 10.52 -5.04
CA TRP A 165 -20.61 11.57 -5.51
C TRP A 165 -19.86 12.55 -6.42
N PRO A 166 -20.51 13.13 -7.45
CA PRO A 166 -19.86 14.01 -8.44
C PRO A 166 -19.10 15.20 -7.83
N ARG A 167 -19.56 15.70 -6.68
CA ARG A 167 -18.92 16.81 -5.96
C ARG A 167 -17.50 16.51 -5.46
N PHE A 168 -17.14 15.22 -5.30
CA PHE A 168 -15.81 14.78 -4.90
C PHE A 168 -14.92 14.36 -6.07
N GLY A 169 -15.37 14.57 -7.31
CA GLY A 169 -14.64 14.15 -8.51
C GLY A 169 -14.90 12.68 -8.87
N LYS A 170 -13.99 12.10 -9.65
CA LYS A 170 -14.09 10.71 -10.12
C LYS A 170 -13.21 9.78 -9.27
N ILE A 171 -13.64 9.55 -8.04
CA ILE A 171 -12.94 8.69 -7.08
C ILE A 171 -13.64 7.34 -7.01
N CYS A 172 -12.85 6.28 -6.98
CA CYS A 172 -13.30 4.89 -6.94
C CYS A 172 -12.89 4.24 -5.61
N CYS A 173 -13.78 3.44 -5.07
CA CYS A 173 -13.44 2.40 -4.11
C CYS A 173 -13.37 1.07 -4.87
N GLY A 174 -12.28 0.35 -4.80
CA GLY A 174 -12.09 -0.91 -5.49
C GLY A 174 -11.50 -2.00 -4.62
N MET A 175 -11.78 -3.23 -5.00
CA MET A 175 -11.29 -4.45 -4.36
C MET A 175 -10.36 -5.21 -5.31
N TRP A 176 -9.15 -5.49 -4.88
CA TRP A 176 -8.20 -6.37 -5.56
C TRP A 176 -8.27 -7.74 -4.92
N ASP A 177 -8.66 -8.76 -5.70
CA ASP A 177 -8.69 -10.14 -5.22
C ASP A 177 -7.25 -10.66 -5.06
N VAL A 178 -6.99 -11.39 -3.98
CA VAL A 178 -5.71 -12.04 -3.67
C VAL A 178 -5.88 -13.55 -3.80
N ASN A 179 -5.14 -14.15 -4.73
CA ASN A 179 -5.12 -15.60 -4.92
C ASN A 179 -3.81 -16.04 -5.58
N PRO A 180 -3.48 -17.35 -5.57
CA PRO A 180 -2.21 -17.85 -6.12
C PRO A 180 -2.01 -17.49 -7.60
N THR A 181 -3.06 -17.50 -8.42
CA THR A 181 -2.98 -17.21 -9.86
C THR A 181 -2.54 -15.75 -10.09
N ILE A 182 -3.14 -14.81 -9.38
CA ILE A 182 -2.78 -13.37 -9.47
C ILE A 182 -1.36 -13.16 -8.95
N ARG A 183 -1.02 -13.77 -7.83
CA ARG A 183 0.33 -13.72 -7.27
C ARG A 183 1.38 -14.19 -8.27
N ASP A 184 1.20 -15.37 -8.85
CA ASP A 184 2.14 -15.92 -9.83
C ASP A 184 2.24 -15.05 -11.09
N HIS A 185 1.13 -14.50 -11.54
CA HIS A 185 1.10 -13.55 -12.66
C HIS A 185 1.96 -12.31 -12.37
N LEU A 186 1.78 -11.67 -11.20
CA LEU A 186 2.55 -10.49 -10.82
C LEU A 186 4.05 -10.81 -10.64
N CYS A 187 4.39 -11.92 -10.00
CA CYS A 187 5.76 -12.38 -9.83
C CYS A 187 6.46 -12.60 -11.18
N ASN A 188 5.78 -13.24 -12.14
CA ASN A 188 6.31 -13.44 -13.49
C ASN A 188 6.56 -12.11 -14.23
N ARG A 189 5.66 -11.12 -14.05
CA ARG A 189 5.85 -9.79 -14.64
C ARG A 189 7.05 -9.06 -14.04
N VAL A 190 7.24 -9.14 -12.72
CA VAL A 190 8.40 -8.56 -12.02
C VAL A 190 9.69 -9.16 -12.58
N LYS A 191 9.78 -10.51 -12.70
CA LYS A 191 10.93 -11.23 -13.28
C LYS A 191 11.20 -10.80 -14.72
N THR A 192 10.15 -10.69 -15.54
CA THR A 192 10.27 -10.27 -16.95
C THR A 192 10.81 -8.83 -17.08
N CYS A 193 10.57 -7.97 -16.09
CA CYS A 193 11.12 -6.62 -16.04
C CYS A 193 12.56 -6.57 -15.50
N GLY A 194 13.20 -7.71 -15.23
CA GLY A 194 14.54 -7.79 -14.65
C GLY A 194 14.60 -7.31 -13.19
N LEU A 195 13.44 -7.25 -12.52
CA LEU A 195 13.34 -6.86 -11.11
C LEU A 195 13.42 -8.12 -10.24
N GLU A 196 14.06 -7.98 -9.10
CA GLU A 196 14.06 -9.05 -8.11
C GLU A 196 12.64 -9.24 -7.56
N THR A 197 12.15 -10.47 -7.67
CA THR A 197 11.03 -10.93 -6.84
C THR A 197 11.51 -10.98 -5.42
N LEU A 198 10.67 -10.62 -4.49
CA LEU A 198 10.95 -10.71 -3.08
C LEU A 198 11.53 -12.10 -2.72
N ALA A 199 12.83 -12.16 -2.46
CA ALA A 199 13.21 -12.87 -1.28
C ALA A 199 12.73 -11.98 -0.12
N PHE A 200 11.51 -12.20 0.39
CA PHE A 200 11.16 -11.73 1.70
C PHE A 200 12.19 -12.37 2.64
N GLN A 201 13.28 -11.68 2.91
CA GLN A 201 14.10 -11.98 4.07
C GLN A 201 13.29 -11.53 5.29
N TYR A 202 12.13 -12.19 5.44
CA TYR A 202 11.41 -12.11 6.69
C TYR A 202 12.04 -13.08 7.65
N SER A 203 12.67 -12.53 8.61
CA SER A 203 12.70 -13.05 9.97
C SER A 203 11.29 -13.05 10.60
N LEU A 204 10.21 -13.27 9.83
CA LEU A 204 8.85 -13.49 10.33
C LEU A 204 8.76 -14.71 11.24
N HIS A 205 9.73 -15.60 11.16
CA HIS A 205 9.79 -16.78 12.05
C HIS A 205 10.00 -16.41 13.52
N ASN A 206 10.48 -15.21 13.83
CA ASN A 206 10.74 -14.80 15.22
C ASN A 206 9.90 -13.60 15.71
N ASP A 207 9.17 -12.88 14.87
CA ASP A 207 8.32 -11.79 15.34
C ASP A 207 6.87 -12.24 15.54
N LYS A 208 6.60 -12.78 16.73
CA LYS A 208 5.25 -13.14 17.19
C LYS A 208 4.25 -11.96 17.13
N SER A 209 4.71 -10.71 16.99
CA SER A 209 3.88 -9.52 16.99
C SER A 209 3.23 -9.24 15.63
N VAL A 210 3.95 -9.45 14.52
CA VAL A 210 3.37 -9.34 13.18
C VAL A 210 2.27 -10.40 12.99
N ARG A 211 2.52 -11.62 13.49
CA ARG A 211 1.51 -12.70 13.52
C ARG A 211 0.35 -12.39 14.47
N LYS A 212 0.57 -11.66 15.55
CA LYS A 212 -0.49 -11.28 16.50
C LYS A 212 -1.41 -10.25 15.88
N ASN A 213 -0.88 -9.26 15.17
CA ASN A 213 -1.67 -8.23 14.49
C ASN A 213 -2.48 -8.79 13.31
N ALA A 214 -1.92 -9.77 12.59
CA ALA A 214 -2.66 -10.54 11.58
C ALA A 214 -3.66 -11.55 12.20
N ARG A 215 -3.47 -11.97 13.47
CA ARG A 215 -4.31 -12.97 14.17
C ARG A 215 -5.37 -12.37 15.09
N VAL A 216 -5.36 -11.08 15.41
CA VAL A 216 -6.46 -10.43 16.16
C VAL A 216 -7.80 -10.56 15.44
N SER A 217 -7.77 -10.95 14.17
CA SER A 217 -8.92 -11.32 13.35
C SER A 217 -9.51 -12.72 13.59
N ARG A 218 -9.00 -13.54 14.53
CA ARG A 218 -9.47 -14.94 14.68
C ARG A 218 -10.25 -15.25 15.95
N VAL A 219 -10.54 -14.26 16.79
CA VAL A 219 -11.30 -14.50 18.03
C VAL A 219 -12.38 -13.44 18.15
N GLY A 220 -13.55 -13.77 17.67
CA GLY A 220 -14.81 -13.05 17.81
C GLY A 220 -15.88 -13.89 17.19
#